data_a8e0ba39cabfa608e0e29e8816155ef8
#
_entry.id   a8e0ba39cabfa608e0e29e8816155ef8
#
_cell.length_a   1.000
_cell.length_b   1.000
_cell.length_c   1.000
_cell.angle_alpha   90.00
_cell.angle_beta   90.00
_cell.angle_gamma   90.00
#
_symmetry.space_group_name_H-M   'P 1'
#
loop_
_entity.id
_entity.type
_entity.pdbx_description
1 polymer ?
#
loop_
_entity_poly.entity_id
_entity_poly.type
_entity_poly.pdbx_seq_one_letter_code
_entity_poly.pdbx_strand_id
1 'polypeptide(L)'
;MLKVTRKTKQVDIILDQELAERIAMLGDQLARELTAEQVTEAGANNAAKRTAKRIEELRKQAEASTLVITLRAMGVSKWAQTLAANTVTNGATAGTRDMFGTAATALPQMVETATIGGKPVDDADLTKDALLTLFGEMTDGQFTPLWHAINELNGTVADPKAAFDLASKVLRG
;
A
#
# COMPACT_ATOMS: atom_id res chain seq x y z
N MET A 1 29.37 -15.49 7.52
CA MET A 1 28.01 -15.28 8.05
C MET A 1 27.02 -15.14 6.88
N LEU A 2 25.94 -15.92 6.89
CA LEU A 2 24.89 -15.81 5.86
C LEU A 2 24.13 -14.48 6.02
N LYS A 3 23.98 -13.73 4.92
CA LYS A 3 23.28 -12.44 4.90
C LYS A 3 22.08 -12.53 3.98
N VAL A 4 20.90 -12.11 4.47
CA VAL A 4 19.68 -12.02 3.69
C VAL A 4 19.40 -10.55 3.37
N THR A 5 19.24 -10.21 2.09
CA THR A 5 18.73 -8.91 1.66
C THR A 5 17.21 -8.94 1.67
N ARG A 6 16.60 -8.04 2.44
CA ARG A 6 15.14 -7.97 2.58
C ARG A 6 14.55 -6.99 1.57
N LYS A 7 13.37 -7.35 1.03
CA LYS A 7 12.62 -6.46 0.15
C LYS A 7 12.15 -5.22 0.89
N THR A 8 12.04 -4.13 0.15
CA THR A 8 11.39 -2.90 0.59
C THR A 8 10.24 -2.54 -0.36
N LYS A 9 9.25 -1.81 0.16
CA LYS A 9 8.13 -1.30 -0.63
C LYS A 9 7.69 0.05 -0.07
N GLN A 10 7.43 1.00 -0.96
CA GLN A 10 6.83 2.28 -0.61
C GLN A 10 5.31 2.21 -0.78
N VAL A 11 4.60 2.83 0.14
CA VAL A 11 3.14 3.02 0.10
C VAL A 11 2.85 4.49 0.31
N ASP A 12 2.02 5.06 -0.55
CA ASP A 12 1.57 6.44 -0.47
C ASP A 12 0.07 6.44 -0.15
N ILE A 13 -0.33 7.15 0.89
CA ILE A 13 -1.70 7.21 1.37
C ILE A 13 -2.10 8.66 1.54
N ILE A 14 -3.10 9.12 0.80
CA ILE A 14 -3.69 10.44 0.98
C ILE A 14 -4.60 10.38 2.22
N LEU A 15 -4.25 11.10 3.28
CA LEU A 15 -5.01 11.10 4.53
C LEU A 15 -6.24 12.00 4.48
N ASP A 16 -6.26 13.00 3.60
CA ASP A 16 -7.46 13.81 3.32
C ASP A 16 -8.46 12.99 2.48
N GLN A 17 -9.52 12.50 3.14
CA GLN A 17 -10.50 11.60 2.53
C GLN A 17 -11.30 12.27 1.43
N GLU A 18 -11.71 13.53 1.61
CA GLU A 18 -12.48 14.26 0.60
C GLU A 18 -11.65 14.48 -0.67
N LEU A 19 -10.37 14.83 -0.49
CA LEU A 19 -9.44 15.02 -1.60
C LEU A 19 -9.14 13.71 -2.32
N ALA A 20 -8.95 12.62 -1.57
CA ALA A 20 -8.75 11.28 -2.13
C ALA A 20 -9.97 10.84 -2.96
N GLU A 21 -11.18 11.02 -2.44
CA GLU A 21 -12.44 10.68 -3.15
C GLU A 21 -12.59 11.52 -4.43
N ARG A 22 -12.34 12.82 -4.36
CA ARG A 22 -12.40 13.72 -5.53
C ARG A 22 -11.43 13.29 -6.63
N ILE A 23 -10.21 12.90 -6.26
CA ILE A 23 -9.19 12.39 -7.21
C ILE A 23 -9.68 11.07 -7.83
N ALA A 24 -10.22 10.15 -7.04
CA ALA A 24 -10.74 8.88 -7.53
C ALA A 24 -11.90 9.08 -8.52
N MET A 25 -12.86 9.97 -8.22
CA MET A 25 -13.96 10.31 -9.12
C MET A 25 -13.47 10.87 -10.47
N LEU A 26 -12.47 11.74 -10.44
CA LEU A 26 -11.86 12.27 -11.68
C LEU A 26 -11.09 11.19 -12.44
N GLY A 27 -10.49 10.22 -11.75
CA GLY A 27 -9.87 9.05 -12.36
C GLY A 27 -10.88 8.21 -13.16
N ASP A 28 -12.04 7.95 -12.56
CA ASP A 28 -13.14 7.23 -13.23
C ASP A 28 -13.71 8.03 -14.42
N GLN A 29 -13.81 9.35 -14.29
CA GLN A 29 -14.20 10.23 -15.39
C GLN A 29 -13.18 10.16 -16.53
N LEU A 30 -11.89 10.28 -16.22
CA LEU A 30 -10.81 10.18 -17.21
C LEU A 30 -10.84 8.84 -17.96
N ALA A 31 -11.05 7.73 -17.24
CA ALA A 31 -11.17 6.41 -17.85
C ALA A 31 -12.33 6.34 -18.86
N ARG A 32 -13.49 6.92 -18.52
CA ARG A 32 -14.65 7.01 -19.45
C ARG A 32 -14.34 7.89 -20.66
N GLU A 33 -13.70 9.04 -20.46
CA GLU A 33 -13.33 9.95 -21.54
C GLU A 33 -12.34 9.29 -22.51
N LEU A 34 -11.32 8.57 -22.01
CA LEU A 34 -10.37 7.84 -22.85
C LEU A 34 -11.04 6.71 -23.65
N THR A 35 -12.01 6.02 -23.08
CA THR A 35 -12.79 5.00 -23.79
C THR A 35 -13.63 5.61 -24.92
N ALA A 36 -14.25 6.77 -24.68
CA ALA A 36 -15.02 7.52 -25.67
C ALA A 36 -14.15 8.05 -26.82
N GLU A 37 -12.91 8.46 -26.54
CA GLU A 37 -11.93 8.94 -27.53
C GLU A 37 -11.55 7.86 -28.56
N GLN A 38 -11.53 6.60 -28.17
CA GLN A 38 -11.26 5.48 -29.09
C GLN A 38 -12.38 5.30 -30.15
N VAL A 39 -13.54 5.91 -29.91
CA VAL A 39 -14.74 5.81 -30.78
C VAL A 39 -14.93 7.05 -31.66
N THR A 40 -14.36 8.20 -31.30
CA THR A 40 -14.59 9.49 -32.00
C THR A 40 -13.27 10.22 -32.27
N GLU A 41 -12.90 10.37 -33.56
CA GLU A 41 -11.72 11.15 -33.95
C GLU A 41 -11.91 12.65 -33.65
N ALA A 42 -10.88 13.27 -33.09
CA ALA A 42 -10.55 14.71 -33.04
C ALA A 42 -11.20 15.63 -31.98
N GLY A 43 -12.33 15.34 -31.34
CA GLY A 43 -12.95 16.27 -30.36
C GLY A 43 -12.72 15.91 -28.88
N ALA A 44 -12.53 14.65 -28.59
CA ALA A 44 -12.50 14.07 -27.27
C ALA A 44 -11.17 14.29 -26.52
N ASN A 45 -10.08 14.47 -27.24
CA ASN A 45 -8.72 14.65 -26.68
C ASN A 45 -8.60 15.87 -25.72
N ASN A 46 -9.45 16.90 -25.86
CA ASN A 46 -9.44 18.07 -25.00
C ASN A 46 -10.13 17.83 -23.64
N ALA A 47 -11.13 16.94 -23.57
CA ALA A 47 -11.81 16.62 -22.31
C ALA A 47 -10.89 15.80 -21.41
N ALA A 48 -10.32 14.70 -21.91
CA ALA A 48 -9.36 13.88 -21.18
C ALA A 48 -8.14 14.67 -20.70
N LYS A 49 -7.60 15.55 -21.54
CA LYS A 49 -6.48 16.43 -21.15
C LYS A 49 -6.86 17.40 -20.02
N ARG A 50 -8.06 17.98 -20.03
CA ARG A 50 -8.54 18.85 -18.94
C ARG A 50 -8.70 18.07 -17.65
N THR A 51 -9.30 16.89 -17.70
CA THR A 51 -9.48 16.02 -16.53
C THR A 51 -8.12 15.58 -15.97
N ALA A 52 -7.18 15.17 -16.82
CA ALA A 52 -5.82 14.81 -16.42
C ALA A 52 -5.08 15.99 -15.74
N LYS A 53 -5.17 17.21 -16.29
CA LYS A 53 -4.60 18.40 -15.65
C LYS A 53 -5.23 18.67 -14.28
N ARG A 54 -6.54 18.48 -14.14
CA ARG A 54 -7.22 18.66 -12.86
C ARG A 54 -6.76 17.65 -11.83
N ILE A 55 -6.56 16.39 -12.22
CA ILE A 55 -5.99 15.35 -11.34
C ILE A 55 -4.59 15.75 -10.89
N GLU A 56 -3.72 16.25 -11.77
CA GLU A 56 -2.36 16.70 -11.42
C GLU A 56 -2.36 17.91 -10.46
N GLU A 57 -3.28 18.85 -10.62
CA GLU A 57 -3.46 19.96 -9.68
C GLU A 57 -3.87 19.46 -8.29
N LEU A 58 -4.84 18.54 -8.22
CA LEU A 58 -5.27 17.93 -6.96
C LEU A 58 -4.18 17.05 -6.35
N ARG A 59 -3.37 16.36 -7.15
CA ARG A 59 -2.20 15.61 -6.67
C ARG A 59 -1.24 16.52 -5.92
N LYS A 60 -0.93 17.69 -6.45
CA LYS A 60 -0.08 18.67 -5.78
C LYS A 60 -0.68 19.17 -4.46
N GLN A 61 -2.01 19.37 -4.42
CA GLN A 61 -2.70 19.73 -3.18
C GLN A 61 -2.64 18.58 -2.15
N ALA A 62 -2.75 17.32 -2.62
CA ALA A 62 -2.72 16.15 -1.78
C ALA A 62 -1.34 15.88 -1.15
N GLU A 63 -0.26 16.36 -1.75
CA GLU A 63 1.12 16.15 -1.23
C GLU A 63 1.25 16.53 0.24
N ALA A 64 0.60 17.61 0.67
CA ALA A 64 0.65 18.09 2.07
C ALA A 64 0.01 17.11 3.08
N SER A 65 -0.95 16.29 2.64
CA SER A 65 -1.66 15.29 3.43
C SER A 65 -1.35 13.84 3.02
N THR A 66 -0.34 13.63 2.20
CA THR A 66 0.07 12.29 1.78
C THR A 66 1.10 11.73 2.75
N LEU A 67 0.74 10.63 3.41
CA LEU A 67 1.65 9.77 4.14
C LEU A 67 2.42 8.91 3.13
N VAL A 68 3.73 9.11 3.06
CA VAL A 68 4.65 8.28 2.28
C VAL A 68 5.45 7.43 3.25
N ILE A 69 5.27 6.11 3.18
CA ILE A 69 5.91 5.18 4.11
C ILE A 69 6.70 4.10 3.33
N THR A 70 7.98 3.96 3.66
CA THR A 70 8.81 2.89 3.12
C THR A 70 8.92 1.78 4.15
N LEU A 71 8.50 0.59 3.76
CA LEU A 71 8.47 -0.61 4.57
C LEU A 71 9.56 -1.59 4.13
N ARG A 72 10.17 -2.28 5.09
CA ARG A 72 11.07 -3.41 4.86
C ARG A 72 10.44 -4.70 5.38
N ALA A 73 10.57 -5.79 4.65
CA ALA A 73 10.12 -7.10 5.08
C ALA A 73 10.69 -7.49 6.46
N MET A 74 9.87 -8.10 7.30
CA MET A 74 10.30 -8.66 8.59
C MET A 74 11.07 -9.98 8.38
N GLY A 75 11.86 -10.39 9.36
CA GLY A 75 12.34 -11.78 9.40
C GLY A 75 11.19 -12.72 9.75
N VAL A 76 11.22 -13.96 9.20
CA VAL A 76 10.12 -14.94 9.34
C VAL A 76 9.73 -15.19 10.81
N SER A 77 10.71 -15.24 11.71
CA SER A 77 10.46 -15.47 13.15
C SER A 77 9.65 -14.30 13.77
N LYS A 78 10.01 -13.04 13.47
CA LYS A 78 9.29 -11.86 13.95
C LYS A 78 7.89 -11.77 13.34
N TRP A 79 7.76 -12.11 12.06
CA TRP A 79 6.46 -12.16 11.41
C TRP A 79 5.54 -13.19 12.06
N ALA A 80 6.04 -14.41 12.30
CA ALA A 80 5.29 -15.45 12.99
C ALA A 80 4.84 -15.04 14.40
N GLN A 81 5.72 -14.36 15.17
CA GLN A 81 5.38 -13.83 16.49
C GLN A 81 4.30 -12.73 16.39
N THR A 82 4.39 -11.84 15.40
CA THR A 82 3.37 -10.79 15.16
C THR A 82 1.99 -11.43 14.87
N LEU A 83 1.95 -12.45 14.03
CA LEU A 83 0.72 -13.18 13.73
C LEU A 83 0.15 -13.86 14.96
N ALA A 84 0.97 -14.55 15.73
CA ALA A 84 0.55 -15.24 16.95
C ALA A 84 -0.01 -14.27 18.01
N ALA A 85 0.65 -13.13 18.19
CA ALA A 85 0.23 -12.10 19.15
C ALA A 85 -1.11 -11.42 18.81
N ASN A 86 -1.54 -11.49 17.54
CA ASN A 86 -2.78 -10.88 17.06
C ASN A 86 -3.79 -11.92 16.55
N THR A 87 -3.68 -13.16 17.01
CA THR A 87 -4.66 -14.21 16.77
C THR A 87 -5.54 -14.37 18.01
N VAL A 88 -6.85 -14.38 17.82
CA VAL A 88 -7.82 -14.56 18.92
C VAL A 88 -7.70 -15.99 19.45
N THR A 89 -7.46 -16.13 20.76
CA THR A 89 -7.21 -17.43 21.38
C THR A 89 -8.45 -18.06 22.03
N ASN A 90 -9.48 -17.26 22.33
CA ASN A 90 -10.65 -17.70 23.08
C ASN A 90 -11.96 -17.22 22.45
N GLY A 91 -13.06 -17.92 22.74
CA GLY A 91 -14.41 -17.54 22.31
C GLY A 91 -14.78 -18.06 20.91
N ALA A 92 -15.93 -17.59 20.41
CA ALA A 92 -16.51 -18.04 19.13
C ALA A 92 -15.66 -17.67 17.92
N THR A 93 -14.76 -16.70 18.05
CA THR A 93 -13.84 -16.24 16.99
C THR A 93 -12.41 -16.74 17.18
N ALA A 94 -12.18 -17.71 18.06
CA ALA A 94 -10.87 -18.30 18.27
C ALA A 94 -10.25 -18.80 16.95
N GLY A 95 -8.98 -18.48 16.73
CA GLY A 95 -8.26 -18.79 15.49
C GLY A 95 -8.37 -17.71 14.41
N THR A 96 -9.25 -16.72 14.55
CA THR A 96 -9.29 -15.56 13.65
C THR A 96 -8.15 -14.59 13.96
N ARG A 97 -7.70 -13.90 12.92
CA ARG A 97 -6.63 -12.92 13.02
C ARG A 97 -7.21 -11.50 13.08
N ASP A 98 -6.74 -10.75 14.07
CA ASP A 98 -6.96 -9.30 14.11
C ASP A 98 -6.06 -8.63 13.07
N MET A 99 -6.65 -8.20 11.98
CA MET A 99 -5.95 -7.55 10.86
C MET A 99 -5.34 -6.20 11.28
N PHE A 100 -6.10 -5.38 11.98
CA PHE A 100 -5.64 -4.06 12.42
C PHE A 100 -4.56 -4.17 13.50
N GLY A 101 -4.75 -5.05 14.48
CA GLY A 101 -3.76 -5.36 15.50
C GLY A 101 -2.47 -5.91 14.88
N THR A 102 -2.58 -6.78 13.88
CA THR A 102 -1.42 -7.31 13.14
C THR A 102 -0.67 -6.19 12.44
N ALA A 103 -1.37 -5.32 11.69
CA ALA A 103 -0.75 -4.20 11.00
C ALA A 103 -0.08 -3.23 11.99
N ALA A 104 -0.78 -2.84 13.07
CA ALA A 104 -0.24 -1.93 14.08
C ALA A 104 0.96 -2.51 14.85
N THR A 105 1.06 -3.83 14.97
CA THR A 105 2.21 -4.51 15.59
C THR A 105 3.38 -4.64 14.61
N ALA A 106 3.10 -4.86 13.32
CA ALA A 106 4.11 -5.06 12.28
C ALA A 106 4.79 -3.74 11.88
N LEU A 107 3.99 -2.69 11.65
CA LEU A 107 4.48 -1.42 11.08
C LEU A 107 5.66 -0.82 11.81
N PRO A 108 5.68 -0.65 13.15
CA PRO A 108 6.83 -0.09 13.87
C PRO A 108 8.14 -0.87 13.64
N GLN A 109 8.04 -2.15 13.29
CA GLN A 109 9.18 -3.01 13.01
C GLN A 109 9.60 -3.02 11.53
N MET A 110 8.70 -2.55 10.64
CA MET A 110 8.89 -2.55 9.18
C MET A 110 9.27 -1.19 8.63
N VAL A 111 8.89 -0.10 9.29
CA VAL A 111 9.12 1.26 8.81
C VAL A 111 10.61 1.57 8.75
N GLU A 112 11.08 1.95 7.55
CA GLU A 112 12.41 2.54 7.35
C GLU A 112 12.34 4.06 7.33
N THR A 113 11.32 4.60 6.65
CA THR A 113 11.04 6.04 6.57
C THR A 113 9.54 6.26 6.52
N ALA A 114 9.08 7.32 7.13
CA ALA A 114 7.71 7.81 7.03
C ALA A 114 7.72 9.33 6.97
N THR A 115 6.99 9.91 6.02
CA THR A 115 6.86 11.37 5.86
C THR A 115 5.41 11.75 5.57
N ILE A 116 5.01 12.94 6.01
CA ILE A 116 3.75 13.60 5.60
C ILE A 116 4.10 14.97 5.04
N GLY A 117 3.67 15.26 3.82
CA GLY A 117 4.03 16.51 3.15
C GLY A 117 5.55 16.72 3.03
N GLY A 118 6.31 15.63 2.90
CA GLY A 118 7.77 15.65 2.85
C GLY A 118 8.48 15.86 4.19
N LYS A 119 7.74 15.98 5.31
CA LYS A 119 8.31 16.10 6.66
C LYS A 119 8.30 14.74 7.35
N PRO A 120 9.37 14.37 8.08
CA PRO A 120 9.39 13.12 8.85
C PRO A 120 8.23 13.04 9.82
N VAL A 121 7.62 11.86 9.93
CA VAL A 121 6.63 11.52 10.96
C VAL A 121 7.37 11.27 12.27
N ASP A 122 6.79 11.74 13.38
CA ASP A 122 7.36 11.48 14.71
C ASP A 122 7.24 9.99 15.07
N ASP A 123 8.25 9.45 15.74
CA ASP A 123 8.25 8.06 16.20
C ASP A 123 7.08 7.77 17.16
N ALA A 124 6.61 8.78 17.89
CA ALA A 124 5.44 8.68 18.76
C ALA A 124 4.14 8.36 17.99
N ASP A 125 4.03 8.83 16.73
CA ASP A 125 2.88 8.59 15.86
C ASP A 125 2.95 7.20 15.18
N LEU A 126 4.08 6.53 15.26
CA LEU A 126 4.33 5.20 14.71
C LEU A 126 4.26 4.09 15.77
N THR A 127 3.81 4.39 16.97
CA THR A 127 3.55 3.38 18.01
C THR A 127 2.30 2.56 17.69
N LYS A 128 2.20 1.34 18.25
CA LYS A 128 1.04 0.47 18.05
C LYS A 128 -0.28 1.18 18.36
N ASP A 129 -0.36 1.90 19.48
CA ASP A 129 -1.59 2.57 19.93
C ASP A 129 -1.94 3.75 19.01
N ALA A 130 -0.96 4.55 18.60
CA ALA A 130 -1.16 5.64 17.66
C ALA A 130 -1.64 5.12 16.30
N LEU A 131 -1.06 4.02 15.80
CA LEU A 131 -1.46 3.38 14.55
C LEU A 131 -2.88 2.79 14.63
N LEU A 132 -3.27 2.18 15.74
CA LEU A 132 -4.65 1.71 15.93
C LEU A 132 -5.66 2.87 15.93
N THR A 133 -5.30 4.00 16.53
CA THR A 133 -6.10 5.22 16.47
C THR A 133 -6.22 5.73 15.03
N LEU A 134 -5.11 5.81 14.30
CA LEU A 134 -5.09 6.22 12.90
C LEU A 134 -5.96 5.29 12.03
N PHE A 135 -5.87 3.97 12.21
CA PHE A 135 -6.69 3.01 11.47
C PHE A 135 -8.19 3.15 11.76
N GLY A 136 -8.55 3.58 12.98
CA GLY A 136 -9.94 3.88 13.33
C GLY A 136 -10.52 5.07 12.56
N GLU A 137 -9.67 5.99 12.09
CA GLU A 137 -10.06 7.16 11.31
C GLU A 137 -9.95 6.94 9.79
N MET A 138 -9.24 5.89 9.34
CA MET A 138 -9.06 5.57 7.92
C MET A 138 -10.30 4.91 7.31
N THR A 139 -10.49 5.14 6.01
CA THR A 139 -11.38 4.33 5.18
C THR A 139 -10.69 3.04 4.73
N ASP A 140 -11.47 2.06 4.28
CA ASP A 140 -10.92 0.83 3.68
C ASP A 140 -9.96 1.11 2.53
N GLY A 141 -10.28 2.10 1.69
CA GLY A 141 -9.44 2.51 0.56
C GLY A 141 -8.08 3.06 0.98
N GLN A 142 -7.99 3.68 2.15
CA GLN A 142 -6.74 4.17 2.72
C GLN A 142 -5.94 3.07 3.41
N PHE A 143 -6.60 2.17 4.14
CA PHE A 143 -5.93 1.09 4.87
C PHE A 143 -5.48 -0.08 3.97
N THR A 144 -6.29 -0.45 2.98
CA THR A 144 -6.05 -1.62 2.12
C THR A 144 -4.68 -1.63 1.44
N PRO A 145 -4.18 -0.53 0.84
CA PRO A 145 -2.84 -0.52 0.24
C PRO A 145 -1.72 -0.84 1.23
N LEU A 146 -1.85 -0.35 2.46
CA LEU A 146 -0.90 -0.62 3.54
C LEU A 146 -0.92 -2.08 3.95
N TRP A 147 -2.11 -2.65 4.15
CA TRP A 147 -2.29 -4.05 4.48
C TRP A 147 -1.75 -5.00 3.40
N HIS A 148 -2.01 -4.66 2.12
CA HIS A 148 -1.45 -5.40 1.00
C HIS A 148 0.08 -5.38 1.00
N ALA A 149 0.70 -4.21 1.24
CA ALA A 149 2.15 -4.09 1.29
C ALA A 149 2.76 -4.93 2.42
N ILE A 150 2.16 -4.92 3.61
CA ILE A 150 2.59 -5.73 4.75
C ILE A 150 2.56 -7.23 4.39
N ASN A 151 1.47 -7.70 3.80
CA ASN A 151 1.33 -9.11 3.43
C ASN A 151 2.25 -9.50 2.28
N GLU A 152 2.38 -8.67 1.25
CA GLU A 152 3.27 -8.93 0.11
C GLU A 152 4.74 -9.03 0.55
N LEU A 153 5.17 -8.17 1.47
CA LEU A 153 6.53 -8.19 1.98
C LEU A 153 6.84 -9.40 2.84
N ASN A 154 5.89 -9.88 3.64
CA ASN A 154 6.11 -10.90 4.65
C ASN A 154 5.52 -12.28 4.30
N GLY A 155 4.47 -12.34 3.48
CA GLY A 155 3.72 -13.55 3.18
C GLY A 155 3.90 -14.10 1.77
N THR A 156 4.49 -13.35 0.85
CA THR A 156 4.66 -13.80 -0.53
C THR A 156 5.88 -14.70 -0.66
N VAL A 157 5.65 -15.90 -1.14
CA VAL A 157 6.71 -16.86 -1.50
C VAL A 157 7.17 -16.57 -2.93
N ALA A 158 8.44 -16.20 -3.10
CA ALA A 158 9.08 -16.16 -4.40
C ALA A 158 9.68 -17.53 -4.69
N ASP A 159 9.30 -18.16 -5.79
CA ASP A 159 9.91 -19.40 -6.28
C ASP A 159 10.72 -19.14 -7.56
N PRO A 160 12.01 -18.78 -7.43
CA PRO A 160 12.89 -18.56 -8.57
C PRO A 160 13.21 -19.86 -9.31
N LYS A 161 13.04 -21.03 -8.70
CA LYS A 161 13.36 -22.32 -9.30
C LYS A 161 12.55 -22.56 -10.54
N ALA A 162 11.26 -22.30 -10.52
CA ALA A 162 10.39 -22.44 -11.68
C ALA A 162 10.86 -21.57 -12.86
N ALA A 163 11.31 -20.35 -12.59
CA ALA A 163 11.88 -19.46 -13.60
C ALA A 163 13.21 -19.99 -14.16
N PHE A 164 14.09 -20.52 -13.31
CA PHE A 164 15.36 -21.12 -13.74
C PHE A 164 15.15 -22.36 -14.60
N ASP A 165 14.21 -23.21 -14.23
CA ASP A 165 13.85 -24.42 -14.99
C ASP A 165 13.28 -24.06 -16.38
N LEU A 166 12.41 -23.04 -16.44
CA LEU A 166 11.85 -22.55 -17.70
C LEU A 166 12.93 -21.93 -18.59
N ALA A 167 13.78 -21.07 -18.03
CA ALA A 167 14.88 -20.48 -18.77
C ALA A 167 15.84 -21.55 -19.34
N SER A 168 16.16 -22.56 -18.52
CA SER A 168 17.01 -23.68 -18.95
C SER A 168 16.42 -24.48 -20.09
N LYS A 169 15.09 -24.69 -20.10
CA LYS A 169 14.37 -25.36 -21.19
C LYS A 169 14.47 -24.55 -22.49
N VAL A 170 14.24 -23.24 -22.42
CA VAL A 170 14.29 -22.35 -23.59
C VAL A 170 15.70 -22.29 -24.19
N LEU A 171 16.74 -22.27 -23.34
CA LEU A 171 18.14 -22.18 -23.81
C LEU A 171 18.70 -23.51 -24.35
N ARG A 172 18.09 -24.63 -24.00
CA ARG A 172 18.49 -25.98 -24.49
C ARG A 172 17.70 -26.44 -25.74
N GLY A 173 16.57 -25.81 -26.00
CA GLY A 173 15.73 -26.12 -27.20
C GLY A 173 16.21 -25.40 -28.41
#